data_51a1422ab2f57a0e8221b1966fc0fa0e
#
_entry.id   51a1422ab2f57a0e8221b1966fc0fa0e
#
_cell.length_a   1.000
_cell.length_b   1.000
_cell.length_c   1.000
_cell.angle_alpha   90.00
_cell.angle_beta   90.00
_cell.angle_gamma   90.00
#
_symmetry.space_group_name_H-M   'P 1'
#
loop_
_entity.id
_entity.type
_entity.pdbx_description
1 polymer ?
#
loop_
_entity_poly.entity_id
_entity_poly.type
_entity_poly.pdbx_seq_one_letter_code
_entity_poly.pdbx_strand_id
1 'polypeptide(L)'
;MKTEKRERYKYQMHLLLRLVKIYHGFAPELWWCVTAQAMLQVAGPFVNLYFSARILNELIGGRDAQRLGSYVLLTLICNLTVFLFSQGIGKINSVAQSKVMWKELRSVGDTFLKTDFENLGDAGYQNKKRYYLERRTMDGALCWGTIYNVQRMVKGICTIAASVVFAVPAFLDYGGGTSFFTSGLASLLMLHLLAGALVCTVCLNRRQTEREMQFYKEFMEGNRSFAYYSGECTQYKYGKEIRLYGEEKLLLE
;
A
#
# COMPACT_ATOMS: atom_id res chain seq x y z
N MET A 1 -2.92 0.07 -30.29
CA MET A 1 -2.02 0.14 -29.09
C MET A 1 -2.38 1.23 -28.06
N LYS A 2 -2.58 2.52 -28.43
CA LYS A 2 -3.01 3.56 -27.46
C LYS A 2 -4.44 3.38 -26.96
N THR A 3 -5.38 3.01 -27.83
CA THR A 3 -6.80 2.79 -27.51
C THR A 3 -6.99 1.57 -26.60
N GLU A 4 -6.30 0.49 -26.86
CA GLU A 4 -6.34 -0.74 -26.08
C GLU A 4 -5.80 -0.56 -24.63
N LYS A 5 -4.73 0.22 -24.47
CA LYS A 5 -4.23 0.62 -23.17
C LYS A 5 -5.26 1.45 -22.38
N ARG A 6 -5.95 2.37 -23.06
CA ARG A 6 -6.97 3.23 -22.43
C ARG A 6 -8.18 2.43 -21.94
N GLU A 7 -8.63 1.46 -22.73
CA GLU A 7 -9.74 0.57 -22.34
C GLU A 7 -9.33 -0.33 -21.17
N ARG A 8 -8.10 -0.83 -21.16
CA ARG A 8 -7.56 -1.62 -20.06
C ARG A 8 -7.51 -0.81 -18.75
N TYR A 9 -7.09 0.46 -18.80
CA TYR A 9 -7.09 1.34 -17.64
C TYR A 9 -8.50 1.64 -17.13
N LYS A 10 -9.45 1.90 -18.01
CA LYS A 10 -10.86 2.11 -17.64
C LYS A 10 -11.43 0.87 -16.95
N TYR A 11 -11.18 -0.30 -17.50
CA TYR A 11 -11.62 -1.56 -16.91
C TYR A 11 -11.02 -1.79 -15.51
N GLN A 12 -9.72 -1.56 -15.34
CA GLN A 12 -9.05 -1.66 -14.04
C GLN A 12 -9.62 -0.66 -13.02
N MET A 13 -9.86 0.58 -13.45
CA MET A 13 -10.45 1.61 -12.58
C MET A 13 -11.89 1.23 -12.16
N HIS A 14 -12.67 0.72 -13.09
CA HIS A 14 -14.03 0.25 -12.79
C HIS A 14 -14.04 -0.93 -11.79
N LEU A 15 -13.11 -1.87 -11.95
CA LEU A 15 -12.92 -2.96 -11.00
C LEU A 15 -12.54 -2.44 -9.60
N LEU A 16 -11.62 -1.49 -9.53
CA LEU A 16 -11.18 -0.90 -8.28
C LEU A 16 -12.34 -0.17 -7.56
N LEU A 17 -13.11 0.63 -8.30
CA LEU A 17 -14.29 1.30 -7.75
C LEU A 17 -15.36 0.30 -7.26
N ARG A 18 -15.54 -0.81 -7.98
CA ARG A 18 -16.46 -1.87 -7.56
C ARG A 18 -15.98 -2.52 -6.25
N LEU A 19 -14.69 -2.82 -6.12
CA LEU A 19 -14.12 -3.36 -4.88
C LEU A 19 -14.26 -2.39 -3.71
N VAL A 20 -13.96 -1.10 -3.93
CA VAL A 20 -14.15 -0.05 -2.93
C VAL A 20 -15.59 0.01 -2.44
N LYS A 21 -16.56 -0.10 -3.36
CA LYS A 21 -17.99 -0.11 -3.02
C LYS A 21 -18.40 -1.35 -2.22
N ILE A 22 -17.87 -2.53 -2.56
CA ILE A 22 -18.14 -3.77 -1.83
C ILE A 22 -17.56 -3.67 -0.41
N TYR A 23 -16.33 -3.20 -0.26
CA TYR A 23 -15.68 -3.08 1.06
C TYR A 23 -16.31 -1.97 1.91
N HIS A 24 -16.83 -0.91 1.28
CA HIS A 24 -17.65 0.08 1.99
C HIS A 24 -18.94 -0.55 2.58
N GLY A 25 -19.58 -1.46 1.85
CA GLY A 25 -20.71 -2.22 2.37
C GLY A 25 -20.34 -3.17 3.53
N PHE A 26 -19.09 -3.62 3.60
CA PHE A 26 -18.62 -4.48 4.68
C PHE A 26 -18.26 -3.70 5.96
N ALA A 27 -17.59 -2.54 5.82
CA ALA A 27 -17.21 -1.66 6.91
C ALA A 27 -17.19 -0.20 6.40
N PRO A 28 -18.25 0.59 6.64
CA PRO A 28 -18.32 1.97 6.15
C PRO A 28 -17.25 2.86 6.80
N GLU A 29 -16.85 2.54 8.03
CA GLU A 29 -15.79 3.23 8.78
C GLU A 29 -14.40 3.08 8.16
N LEU A 30 -14.16 2.05 7.34
CA LEU A 30 -12.84 1.71 6.80
C LEU A 30 -12.19 2.89 6.04
N TRP A 31 -12.94 3.47 5.10
CA TRP A 31 -12.37 4.48 4.21
C TRP A 31 -12.05 5.79 4.92
N TRP A 32 -12.86 6.14 5.93
CA TRP A 32 -12.55 7.28 6.80
C TRP A 32 -11.28 7.05 7.60
N CYS A 33 -11.13 5.87 8.19
CA CYS A 33 -9.94 5.53 8.95
C CYS A 33 -8.68 5.50 8.07
N VAL A 34 -8.77 4.91 6.88
CA VAL A 34 -7.66 4.85 5.90
C VAL A 34 -7.23 6.26 5.48
N THR A 35 -8.19 7.15 5.15
CA THR A 35 -7.91 8.54 4.75
C THR A 35 -7.33 9.34 5.89
N ALA A 36 -7.93 9.28 7.08
CA ALA A 36 -7.44 10.00 8.25
C ALA A 36 -6.04 9.53 8.65
N GLN A 37 -5.78 8.24 8.62
CA GLN A 37 -4.45 7.69 8.90
C GLN A 37 -3.41 8.13 7.87
N ALA A 38 -3.78 8.17 6.58
CA ALA A 38 -2.91 8.66 5.52
C ALA A 38 -2.57 10.15 5.72
N MET A 39 -3.55 10.98 6.07
CA MET A 39 -3.35 12.41 6.37
C MET A 39 -2.42 12.62 7.57
N LEU A 40 -2.62 11.89 8.65
CA LEU A 40 -1.77 11.99 9.85
C LEU A 40 -0.32 11.56 9.56
N GLN A 41 -0.13 10.53 8.73
CA GLN A 41 1.20 10.10 8.31
C GLN A 41 1.93 11.16 7.46
N VAL A 42 1.20 11.99 6.74
CA VAL A 42 1.75 13.11 5.97
C VAL A 42 1.98 14.32 6.87
N ALA A 43 1.09 14.61 7.82
CA ALA A 43 1.19 15.78 8.69
C ALA A 43 2.48 15.81 9.53
N GLY A 44 2.92 14.67 10.09
CA GLY A 44 4.12 14.60 10.94
C GLY A 44 5.37 15.20 10.30
N PRO A 45 5.83 14.70 9.14
CA PRO A 45 6.99 15.26 8.44
C PRO A 45 6.88 16.77 8.14
N PHE A 46 5.70 17.25 7.73
CA PHE A 46 5.50 18.67 7.41
C PHE A 46 5.49 19.55 8.65
N VAL A 47 4.93 19.08 9.77
CA VAL A 47 5.03 19.77 11.07
C VAL A 47 6.49 19.91 11.48
N ASN A 48 7.28 18.83 11.37
CA ASN A 48 8.71 18.87 11.68
C ASN A 48 9.47 19.83 10.76
N LEU A 49 9.18 19.83 9.47
CA LEU A 49 9.80 20.75 8.51
C LEU A 49 9.52 22.21 8.89
N TYR A 50 8.26 22.54 9.20
CA TYR A 50 7.86 23.87 9.58
C TYR A 50 8.58 24.37 10.84
N PHE A 51 8.57 23.58 11.91
CA PHE A 51 9.21 23.97 13.15
C PHE A 51 10.74 23.99 13.05
N SER A 52 11.33 23.06 12.30
CA SER A 52 12.77 23.09 12.04
C SER A 52 13.21 24.38 11.34
N ALA A 53 12.42 24.85 10.36
CA ALA A 53 12.70 26.12 9.69
C ALA A 53 12.57 27.30 10.67
N ARG A 54 11.58 27.30 11.56
CA ARG A 54 11.41 28.35 12.60
C ARG A 54 12.55 28.34 13.62
N ILE A 55 12.96 27.18 14.10
CA ILE A 55 14.09 27.01 15.02
C ILE A 55 15.38 27.52 14.38
N LEU A 56 15.63 27.15 13.12
CA LEU A 56 16.82 27.57 12.39
C LEU A 56 16.85 29.11 12.20
N ASN A 57 15.70 29.70 11.85
CA ASN A 57 15.58 31.15 11.68
C ASN A 57 15.87 31.92 12.98
N GLU A 58 15.39 31.42 14.13
CA GLU A 58 15.65 32.01 15.43
C GLU A 58 17.12 31.88 15.85
N LEU A 59 17.74 30.73 15.54
CA LEU A 59 19.18 30.52 15.81
C LEU A 59 20.07 31.50 15.02
N ILE A 60 19.71 31.83 13.79
CA ILE A 60 20.49 32.69 12.92
C ILE A 60 20.21 34.16 13.23
N GLY A 61 18.95 34.56 13.50
CA GLY A 61 18.52 35.95 13.58
C GLY A 61 18.33 36.49 15.00
N GLY A 62 17.50 35.81 15.80
CA GLY A 62 16.99 36.38 17.07
C GLY A 62 17.84 35.98 18.30
N ARG A 63 18.39 34.77 18.31
CA ARG A 63 19.10 34.15 19.46
C ARG A 63 18.36 34.23 20.79
N ASP A 64 17.03 34.31 20.76
CA ASP A 64 16.19 34.32 21.95
C ASP A 64 15.95 32.89 22.46
N ALA A 65 16.61 32.55 23.58
CA ALA A 65 16.55 31.23 24.19
C ALA A 65 15.12 30.85 24.61
N GLN A 66 14.28 31.82 25.01
CA GLN A 66 12.93 31.55 25.44
C GLN A 66 12.02 31.18 24.26
N ARG A 67 12.14 31.88 23.13
CA ARG A 67 11.41 31.56 21.88
C ARG A 67 11.86 30.22 21.31
N LEU A 68 13.16 29.96 21.30
CA LEU A 68 13.72 28.68 20.87
C LEU A 68 13.15 27.51 21.68
N GLY A 69 13.15 27.64 23.02
CA GLY A 69 12.55 26.65 23.91
C GLY A 69 11.07 26.42 23.64
N SER A 70 10.33 27.48 23.37
CA SER A 70 8.90 27.42 23.02
C SER A 70 8.66 26.64 21.72
N TYR A 71 9.47 26.86 20.66
CA TYR A 71 9.34 26.13 19.40
C TYR A 71 9.68 24.66 19.56
N VAL A 72 10.71 24.33 20.32
CA VAL A 72 11.08 22.92 20.62
C VAL A 72 9.94 22.22 21.39
N LEU A 73 9.42 22.86 22.43
CA LEU A 73 8.31 22.32 23.22
C LEU A 73 7.06 22.10 22.35
N LEU A 74 6.71 23.08 21.52
CA LEU A 74 5.57 23.02 20.63
C LEU A 74 5.72 21.88 19.59
N THR A 75 6.94 21.68 19.06
CA THR A 75 7.25 20.57 18.17
C THR A 75 7.01 19.22 18.85
N LEU A 76 7.46 19.09 20.08
CA LEU A 76 7.26 17.85 20.87
C LEU A 76 5.77 17.58 21.14
N ILE A 77 5.02 18.61 21.54
CA ILE A 77 3.57 18.50 21.77
C ILE A 77 2.84 18.11 20.49
N CYS A 78 3.14 18.78 19.36
CA CYS A 78 2.52 18.47 18.07
C CYS A 78 2.83 17.04 17.62
N ASN A 79 4.08 16.60 17.73
CA ASN A 79 4.46 15.24 17.39
C ASN A 79 3.78 14.20 18.27
N LEU A 80 3.72 14.44 19.59
CA LEU A 80 3.01 13.57 20.53
C LEU A 80 1.52 13.49 20.17
N THR A 81 0.90 14.61 19.85
CA THR A 81 -0.51 14.68 19.46
C THR A 81 -0.76 13.87 18.19
N VAL A 82 0.02 14.10 17.13
CA VAL A 82 -0.07 13.36 15.87
C VAL A 82 0.15 11.86 16.10
N PHE A 83 1.11 11.49 16.95
CA PHE A 83 1.38 10.10 17.30
C PHE A 83 0.19 9.44 17.99
N LEU A 84 -0.36 10.06 19.03
CA LEU A 84 -1.51 9.52 19.78
C LEU A 84 -2.75 9.34 18.90
N PHE A 85 -3.07 10.35 18.07
CA PHE A 85 -4.17 10.26 17.12
C PHE A 85 -3.92 9.16 16.08
N SER A 86 -2.70 9.06 15.57
CA SER A 86 -2.31 8.01 14.60
C SER A 86 -2.48 6.61 15.19
N GLN A 87 -2.09 6.39 16.44
CA GLN A 87 -2.27 5.11 17.14
C GLN A 87 -3.75 4.79 17.39
N GLY A 88 -4.54 5.78 17.81
CA GLY A 88 -5.98 5.62 18.03
C GLY A 88 -6.70 5.22 16.74
N ILE A 89 -6.51 6.00 15.68
CA ILE A 89 -7.10 5.72 14.36
C ILE A 89 -6.56 4.40 13.78
N GLY A 90 -5.26 4.11 13.99
CA GLY A 90 -4.64 2.86 13.56
C GLY A 90 -5.32 1.62 14.16
N LYS A 91 -5.69 1.65 15.44
CA LYS A 91 -6.46 0.57 16.08
C LYS A 91 -7.84 0.39 15.47
N ILE A 92 -8.58 1.48 15.25
CA ILE A 92 -9.90 1.43 14.62
C ILE A 92 -9.78 0.88 13.19
N ASN A 93 -8.78 1.35 12.45
CA ASN A 93 -8.49 0.88 11.10
C ASN A 93 -8.17 -0.61 11.05
N SER A 94 -7.36 -1.12 11.98
CA SER A 94 -7.03 -2.55 12.10
C SER A 94 -8.28 -3.40 12.35
N VAL A 95 -9.18 -2.95 13.23
CA VAL A 95 -10.45 -3.62 13.50
C VAL A 95 -11.36 -3.60 12.26
N ALA A 96 -11.47 -2.46 11.57
CA ALA A 96 -12.24 -2.34 10.34
C ALA A 96 -11.71 -3.25 9.22
N GLN A 97 -10.39 -3.32 9.05
CA GLN A 97 -9.75 -4.23 8.11
C GLN A 97 -10.04 -5.70 8.44
N SER A 98 -9.96 -6.08 9.71
CA SER A 98 -10.30 -7.44 10.16
C SER A 98 -11.76 -7.78 9.87
N LYS A 99 -12.69 -6.85 10.11
CA LYS A 99 -14.11 -7.03 9.76
C LYS A 99 -14.30 -7.28 8.27
N VAL A 100 -13.62 -6.50 7.41
CA VAL A 100 -13.70 -6.68 5.95
C VAL A 100 -13.14 -8.04 5.55
N MET A 101 -12.00 -8.44 6.11
CA MET A 101 -11.38 -9.75 5.83
C MET A 101 -12.32 -10.92 6.15
N TRP A 102 -12.97 -10.89 7.33
CA TRP A 102 -13.89 -11.95 7.72
C TRP A 102 -15.18 -11.96 6.88
N LYS A 103 -15.71 -10.78 6.53
CA LYS A 103 -16.88 -10.68 5.66
C LYS A 103 -16.58 -11.10 4.22
N GLU A 104 -15.38 -10.78 3.71
CA GLU A 104 -14.90 -11.26 2.42
C GLU A 104 -14.84 -12.79 2.40
N LEU A 105 -14.23 -13.38 3.42
CA LEU A 105 -14.13 -14.84 3.56
C LEU A 105 -15.51 -15.50 3.59
N ARG A 106 -16.41 -14.95 4.39
CA ARG A 106 -17.79 -15.44 4.48
C ARG A 106 -18.51 -15.32 3.15
N SER A 107 -18.41 -14.19 2.47
CA SER A 107 -19.04 -13.95 1.16
C SER A 107 -18.56 -14.96 0.11
N VAL A 108 -17.27 -15.27 0.12
CA VAL A 108 -16.70 -16.29 -0.78
C VAL A 108 -17.19 -17.68 -0.40
N GLY A 109 -17.21 -18.01 0.88
CA GLY A 109 -17.78 -19.27 1.38
C GLY A 109 -19.25 -19.44 1.00
N ASP A 110 -20.07 -18.40 1.20
CA ASP A 110 -21.48 -18.39 0.82
C ASP A 110 -21.66 -18.58 -0.70
N THR A 111 -20.76 -18.03 -1.50
CA THR A 111 -20.79 -18.22 -2.96
C THR A 111 -20.50 -19.68 -3.32
N PHE A 112 -19.53 -20.32 -2.68
CA PHE A 112 -19.24 -21.73 -2.92
C PHE A 112 -20.38 -22.65 -2.49
N LEU A 113 -21.04 -22.35 -1.37
CA LEU A 113 -22.17 -23.12 -0.88
C LEU A 113 -23.44 -22.98 -1.76
N LYS A 114 -23.60 -21.83 -2.43
CA LYS A 114 -24.73 -21.54 -3.32
C LYS A 114 -24.50 -21.96 -4.76
N THR A 115 -23.29 -22.41 -5.10
CA THR A 115 -22.94 -22.84 -6.46
C THR A 115 -23.52 -24.22 -6.72
N ASP A 116 -24.19 -24.37 -7.86
CA ASP A 116 -24.77 -25.64 -8.28
C ASP A 116 -23.70 -26.75 -8.39
N PHE A 117 -24.09 -27.97 -8.07
CA PHE A 117 -23.18 -29.11 -8.04
C PHE A 117 -22.51 -29.36 -9.40
N GLU A 118 -23.21 -29.13 -10.49
CA GLU A 118 -22.67 -29.21 -11.86
C GLU A 118 -21.48 -28.28 -12.08
N ASN A 119 -21.58 -27.05 -11.62
CA ASN A 119 -20.50 -26.05 -11.71
C ASN A 119 -19.31 -26.40 -10.78
N LEU A 120 -19.55 -27.11 -9.68
CA LEU A 120 -18.46 -27.56 -8.78
C LEU A 120 -17.57 -28.61 -9.44
N GLY A 121 -18.08 -29.39 -10.41
CA GLY A 121 -17.32 -30.35 -11.20
C GLY A 121 -16.53 -29.72 -12.35
N ASP A 122 -16.81 -28.45 -12.73
CA ASP A 122 -16.14 -27.77 -13.83
C ASP A 122 -14.68 -27.45 -13.50
N ALA A 123 -13.78 -27.89 -14.36
CA ALA A 123 -12.35 -27.63 -14.21
C ALA A 123 -12.00 -26.14 -14.22
N GLY A 124 -12.74 -25.33 -15.01
CA GLY A 124 -12.55 -23.87 -15.05
C GLY A 124 -12.93 -23.20 -13.73
N TYR A 125 -14.02 -23.65 -13.11
CA TYR A 125 -14.44 -23.18 -11.80
C TYR A 125 -13.44 -23.57 -10.70
N GLN A 126 -13.00 -24.82 -10.68
CA GLN A 126 -12.01 -25.32 -9.72
C GLN A 126 -10.68 -24.59 -9.83
N ASN A 127 -10.21 -24.29 -11.05
CA ASN A 127 -9.00 -23.51 -11.26
C ASN A 127 -9.14 -22.08 -10.75
N LYS A 128 -10.28 -21.41 -10.96
CA LYS A 128 -10.55 -20.06 -10.42
C LYS A 128 -10.59 -20.06 -8.88
N LYS A 129 -11.26 -21.07 -8.30
CA LYS A 129 -11.32 -21.27 -6.85
C LYS A 129 -9.94 -21.46 -6.26
N ARG A 130 -9.14 -22.35 -6.85
CA ARG A 130 -7.76 -22.62 -6.41
C ARG A 130 -6.90 -21.37 -6.52
N TYR A 131 -6.93 -20.69 -7.64
CA TYR A 131 -6.21 -19.43 -7.84
C TYR A 131 -6.55 -18.38 -6.77
N TYR A 132 -7.83 -18.25 -6.42
CA TYR A 132 -8.27 -17.35 -5.35
C TYR A 132 -7.68 -17.75 -3.99
N LEU A 133 -7.73 -19.04 -3.66
CA LEU A 133 -7.24 -19.56 -2.37
C LEU A 133 -5.71 -19.45 -2.26
N GLU A 134 -4.97 -19.77 -3.32
CA GLU A 134 -3.51 -19.64 -3.38
C GLU A 134 -3.08 -18.18 -3.23
N ARG A 135 -3.71 -17.28 -3.96
CA ARG A 135 -3.41 -15.85 -3.86
C ARG A 135 -3.73 -15.28 -2.48
N ARG A 136 -4.79 -15.75 -1.85
CA ARG A 136 -5.13 -15.37 -0.49
C ARG A 136 -4.09 -15.82 0.54
N THR A 137 -3.52 -17.01 0.38
CA THR A 137 -2.46 -17.50 1.28
C THR A 137 -1.16 -16.71 1.14
N MET A 138 -0.86 -16.22 -0.05
CA MET A 138 0.36 -15.44 -0.33
C MET A 138 0.25 -13.97 0.08
N ASP A 139 -0.83 -13.31 -0.33
CA ASP A 139 -1.01 -11.87 -0.13
C ASP A 139 -1.79 -11.53 1.16
N GLY A 140 -2.12 -12.52 1.97
CA GLY A 140 -3.11 -12.38 3.02
C GLY A 140 -4.54 -12.45 2.43
N ALA A 141 -5.46 -11.62 2.87
CA ALA A 141 -6.74 -11.46 2.18
C ALA A 141 -6.60 -10.47 1.01
N LEU A 142 -7.35 -10.65 -0.09
CA LEU A 142 -7.36 -9.71 -1.24
C LEU A 142 -7.67 -8.28 -0.82
N CYS A 143 -8.45 -8.11 0.25
CA CYS A 143 -8.75 -6.80 0.84
C CYS A 143 -7.50 -6.06 1.31
N TRP A 144 -6.49 -6.74 1.86
CA TRP A 144 -5.27 -6.10 2.36
C TRP A 144 -4.53 -5.36 1.26
N GLY A 145 -4.28 -6.03 0.13
CA GLY A 145 -3.63 -5.41 -1.02
C GLY A 145 -4.40 -4.21 -1.56
N THR A 146 -5.73 -4.33 -1.65
CA THR A 146 -6.59 -3.23 -2.13
C THR A 146 -6.58 -2.05 -1.16
N ILE A 147 -6.76 -2.29 0.14
CA ILE A 147 -6.77 -1.25 1.17
C ILE A 147 -5.41 -0.53 1.23
N TYR A 148 -4.32 -1.30 1.22
CA TYR A 148 -2.97 -0.77 1.23
C TYR A 148 -2.67 0.11 0.01
N ASN A 149 -3.07 -0.31 -1.19
CA ASN A 149 -2.88 0.47 -2.40
C ASN A 149 -3.70 1.77 -2.38
N VAL A 150 -4.95 1.73 -1.92
CA VAL A 150 -5.77 2.95 -1.76
C VAL A 150 -5.14 3.89 -0.72
N GLN A 151 -4.67 3.37 0.41
CA GLN A 151 -3.97 4.17 1.42
C GLN A 151 -2.73 4.85 0.85
N ARG A 152 -1.92 4.13 0.07
CA ARG A 152 -0.74 4.69 -0.62
C ARG A 152 -1.12 5.79 -1.61
N MET A 153 -2.19 5.60 -2.38
CA MET A 153 -2.68 6.62 -3.32
C MET A 153 -3.11 7.89 -2.58
N VAL A 154 -3.93 7.75 -1.54
CA VAL A 154 -4.37 8.89 -0.72
C VAL A 154 -3.17 9.61 -0.10
N LYS A 155 -2.25 8.85 0.52
CA LYS A 155 -1.01 9.40 1.07
C LYS A 155 -0.20 10.16 0.02
N GLY A 156 -0.04 9.61 -1.18
CA GLY A 156 0.66 10.27 -2.28
C GLY A 156 0.02 11.59 -2.68
N ILE A 157 -1.31 11.61 -2.85
CA ILE A 157 -2.06 12.84 -3.18
C ILE A 157 -1.89 13.90 -2.08
N CYS A 158 -2.07 13.51 -0.82
CA CYS A 158 -1.89 14.41 0.33
C CYS A 158 -0.45 14.96 0.41
N THR A 159 0.56 14.11 0.15
CA THR A 159 1.97 14.53 0.13
C THR A 159 2.22 15.55 -0.98
N ILE A 160 1.72 15.31 -2.19
CA ILE A 160 1.85 16.27 -3.30
C ILE A 160 1.18 17.59 -2.95
N ALA A 161 -0.06 17.56 -2.46
CA ALA A 161 -0.78 18.78 -2.07
C ALA A 161 -0.02 19.56 -0.98
N ALA A 162 0.44 18.89 0.07
CA ALA A 162 1.22 19.50 1.12
C ALA A 162 2.55 20.08 0.60
N SER A 163 3.26 19.33 -0.26
CA SER A 163 4.51 19.82 -0.87
C SER A 163 4.31 21.08 -1.69
N VAL A 164 3.23 21.17 -2.46
CA VAL A 164 2.89 22.37 -3.22
C VAL A 164 2.64 23.56 -2.29
N VAL A 165 1.85 23.36 -1.22
CA VAL A 165 1.56 24.42 -0.23
C VAL A 165 2.83 24.95 0.42
N PHE A 166 3.81 24.09 0.72
CA PHE A 166 5.09 24.51 1.31
C PHE A 166 6.07 25.07 0.29
N ALA A 167 6.03 24.61 -0.96
CA ALA A 167 6.95 25.07 -1.99
C ALA A 167 6.56 26.45 -2.57
N VAL A 168 5.27 26.70 -2.76
CA VAL A 168 4.78 27.95 -3.38
C VAL A 168 5.30 29.21 -2.69
N PRO A 169 5.25 29.36 -1.35
CA PRO A 169 5.80 30.54 -0.68
C PRO A 169 7.31 30.71 -0.92
N ALA A 170 8.06 29.60 -0.94
CA ALA A 170 9.51 29.66 -1.19
C ALA A 170 9.86 30.14 -2.60
N PHE A 171 8.95 29.96 -3.58
CA PHE A 171 9.13 30.52 -4.93
C PHE A 171 8.56 31.92 -5.10
N LEU A 172 7.57 32.32 -4.29
CA LEU A 172 6.97 33.65 -4.36
C LEU A 172 7.78 34.72 -3.57
N ASP A 173 8.47 34.30 -2.52
CA ASP A 173 9.31 35.15 -1.67
C ASP A 173 10.68 35.46 -2.32
N TYR A 174 10.64 35.74 -3.64
CA TYR A 174 11.78 35.97 -4.52
C TYR A 174 12.27 37.45 -4.37
N GLY A 175 12.52 37.84 -3.15
CA GLY A 175 13.02 39.19 -2.81
C GLY A 175 14.55 39.25 -2.80
N GLY A 176 15.15 39.57 -3.97
CA GLY A 176 16.39 40.32 -4.08
C GLY A 176 17.67 39.86 -3.37
N GLY A 177 17.77 38.61 -2.93
CA GLY A 177 18.99 38.09 -2.34
C GLY A 177 20.00 37.68 -3.42
N THR A 178 21.24 38.19 -3.34
CA THR A 178 22.37 37.89 -4.24
C THR A 178 22.99 36.51 -4.02
N SER A 179 22.29 35.61 -3.31
CA SER A 179 22.76 34.23 -3.04
C SER A 179 22.51 33.31 -4.25
N PHE A 180 23.44 32.45 -4.58
CA PHE A 180 23.35 31.47 -5.66
C PHE A 180 22.06 30.63 -5.56
N PHE A 181 21.63 30.32 -4.32
CA PHE A 181 20.42 29.51 -4.05
C PHE A 181 19.09 30.28 -4.33
N THR A 182 19.14 31.62 -4.42
CA THR A 182 17.98 32.43 -4.78
C THR A 182 17.97 32.80 -6.28
N SER A 183 18.95 32.34 -7.06
CA SER A 183 18.99 32.59 -8.51
C SER A 183 17.97 31.71 -9.24
N GLY A 184 17.32 32.22 -10.28
CA GLY A 184 16.38 31.50 -11.11
C GLY A 184 16.95 30.22 -11.73
N LEU A 185 18.27 30.17 -11.93
CA LEU A 185 19.01 29.00 -12.38
C LEU A 185 18.99 27.86 -11.34
N ALA A 186 19.17 28.16 -10.06
CA ALA A 186 19.13 27.16 -8.99
C ALA A 186 17.71 26.58 -8.83
N SER A 187 16.67 27.41 -8.95
CA SER A 187 15.27 26.96 -8.93
C SER A 187 14.95 26.03 -10.10
N LEU A 188 15.39 26.37 -11.30
CA LEU A 188 15.25 25.52 -12.50
C LEU A 188 16.01 24.21 -12.36
N LEU A 189 17.23 24.22 -11.82
CA LEU A 189 18.03 23.02 -11.55
C LEU A 189 17.35 22.10 -10.55
N MET A 190 16.82 22.64 -9.45
CA MET A 190 16.03 21.89 -8.46
C MET A 190 14.79 21.26 -9.09
N LEU A 191 14.08 22.01 -9.94
CA LEU A 191 12.87 21.50 -10.63
C LEU A 191 13.22 20.33 -11.57
N HIS A 192 14.32 20.43 -12.30
CA HIS A 192 14.80 19.35 -13.18
C HIS A 192 15.26 18.12 -12.40
N LEU A 193 15.95 18.29 -11.27
CA LEU A 193 16.35 17.20 -10.39
C LEU A 193 15.12 16.48 -9.81
N LEU A 194 14.10 17.22 -9.36
CA LEU A 194 12.85 16.66 -8.85
C LEU A 194 12.09 15.91 -9.95
N ALA A 195 11.98 16.49 -11.15
CA ALA A 195 11.36 15.81 -12.29
C ALA A 195 12.10 14.55 -12.67
N GLY A 196 13.43 14.59 -12.72
CA GLY A 196 14.28 13.42 -12.98
C GLY A 196 14.12 12.32 -11.92
N ALA A 197 14.10 12.69 -10.65
CA ALA A 197 13.86 11.76 -9.55
C ALA A 197 12.47 11.11 -9.64
N LEU A 198 11.42 11.86 -9.98
CA LEU A 198 10.08 11.33 -10.19
C LEU A 198 10.03 10.32 -11.35
N VAL A 199 10.62 10.67 -12.50
CA VAL A 199 10.67 9.76 -13.66
C VAL A 199 11.45 8.48 -13.29
N CYS A 200 12.61 8.62 -12.65
CA CYS A 200 13.42 7.50 -12.20
C CYS A 200 12.63 6.59 -11.25
N THR A 201 11.94 7.17 -10.25
CA THR A 201 11.11 6.42 -9.29
C THR A 201 9.98 5.67 -9.99
N VAL A 202 9.29 6.30 -10.95
CA VAL A 202 8.21 5.65 -11.71
C VAL A 202 8.77 4.49 -12.57
N CYS A 203 9.90 4.70 -13.24
CA CYS A 203 10.54 3.66 -14.05
C CYS A 203 11.02 2.47 -13.20
N LEU A 204 11.63 2.75 -12.03
CA LEU A 204 12.11 1.71 -11.11
C LEU A 204 10.94 0.92 -10.53
N ASN A 205 9.91 1.59 -10.04
CA ASN A 205 8.71 0.94 -9.50
C ASN A 205 8.02 0.07 -10.55
N ARG A 206 7.95 0.53 -11.79
CA ARG A 206 7.37 -0.26 -12.89
C ARG A 206 8.19 -1.53 -13.15
N ARG A 207 9.52 -1.42 -13.23
CA ARG A 207 10.41 -2.57 -13.41
C ARG A 207 10.32 -3.55 -12.24
N GLN A 208 10.24 -3.02 -11.01
CA GLN A 208 10.08 -3.84 -9.81
C GLN A 208 8.76 -4.62 -9.87
N THR A 209 7.65 -3.95 -10.17
CA THR A 209 6.32 -4.60 -10.28
C THR A 209 6.31 -5.68 -11.38
N GLU A 210 6.94 -5.43 -12.53
CA GLU A 210 7.05 -6.42 -13.60
C GLU A 210 7.86 -7.66 -13.16
N ARG A 211 8.97 -7.48 -12.44
CA ARG A 211 9.77 -8.57 -11.85
C ARG A 211 9.03 -9.31 -10.75
N GLU A 212 8.36 -8.61 -9.86
CA GLU A 212 7.52 -9.22 -8.82
C GLU A 212 6.43 -10.09 -9.43
N MET A 213 5.77 -9.64 -10.50
CA MET A 213 4.74 -10.41 -11.20
C MET A 213 5.31 -11.69 -11.85
N GLN A 214 6.53 -11.65 -12.39
CA GLN A 214 7.20 -12.85 -12.94
C GLN A 214 7.56 -13.82 -11.82
N PHE A 215 8.20 -13.31 -10.76
CA PHE A 215 8.54 -14.11 -9.58
C PHE A 215 7.31 -14.76 -8.95
N TYR A 216 6.19 -14.02 -8.83
CA TYR A 216 4.94 -14.58 -8.31
C TYR A 216 4.41 -15.75 -9.15
N LYS A 217 4.54 -15.68 -10.47
CA LYS A 217 4.12 -16.79 -11.35
C LYS A 217 4.96 -18.04 -11.11
N GLU A 218 6.28 -17.90 -11.12
CA GLU A 218 7.22 -19.01 -10.89
C GLU A 218 7.06 -19.59 -9.47
N PHE A 219 6.90 -18.70 -8.47
CA PHE A 219 6.68 -19.10 -7.09
C PHE A 219 5.35 -19.83 -6.89
N MET A 220 4.28 -19.41 -7.57
CA MET A 220 2.99 -20.10 -7.51
C MET A 220 3.05 -21.50 -8.09
N GLU A 221 3.80 -21.71 -9.19
CA GLU A 221 3.98 -23.06 -9.74
C GLU A 221 4.78 -23.95 -8.80
N GLY A 222 5.89 -23.47 -8.25
CA GLY A 222 6.70 -24.20 -7.26
C GLY A 222 5.93 -24.48 -5.97
N ASN A 223 5.22 -23.49 -5.44
CA ASN A 223 4.41 -23.64 -4.24
C ASN A 223 3.23 -24.62 -4.43
N ARG A 224 2.69 -24.69 -5.64
CA ARG A 224 1.64 -25.67 -5.99
C ARG A 224 2.16 -27.10 -5.93
N SER A 225 3.33 -27.33 -6.49
CA SER A 225 3.99 -28.65 -6.43
C SER A 225 4.34 -29.03 -4.99
N PHE A 226 4.94 -28.09 -4.25
CA PHE A 226 5.26 -28.28 -2.83
C PHE A 226 4.00 -28.57 -1.98
N ALA A 227 2.92 -27.80 -2.18
CA ALA A 227 1.68 -28.01 -1.43
C ALA A 227 1.02 -29.35 -1.75
N TYR A 228 1.11 -29.82 -3.00
CA TYR A 228 0.64 -31.13 -3.40
C TYR A 228 1.44 -32.23 -2.69
N TYR A 229 2.76 -32.24 -2.83
CA TYR A 229 3.60 -33.26 -2.22
C TYR A 229 3.53 -33.23 -0.69
N SER A 230 3.64 -32.07 -0.07
CA SER A 230 3.57 -31.96 1.40
C SER A 230 2.17 -32.29 1.94
N GLY A 231 1.11 -31.90 1.23
CA GLY A 231 -0.27 -32.18 1.61
C GLY A 231 -0.66 -33.65 1.48
N GLU A 232 -0.34 -34.27 0.35
CA GLU A 232 -0.65 -35.65 0.10
C GLU A 232 0.24 -36.58 0.94
N CYS A 233 1.54 -36.29 1.06
CA CYS A 233 2.49 -37.14 1.83
C CYS A 233 2.21 -37.12 3.34
N THR A 234 1.63 -36.04 3.87
CA THR A 234 1.35 -35.93 5.32
C THR A 234 -0.03 -36.44 5.71
N GLN A 235 -0.92 -36.74 4.75
CA GLN A 235 -2.24 -37.25 5.06
C GLN A 235 -2.18 -38.76 5.36
N TYR A 236 -2.69 -39.14 6.52
CA TYR A 236 -2.79 -40.55 6.93
C TYR A 236 -3.49 -41.46 5.90
N LYS A 237 -4.41 -40.89 5.14
CA LYS A 237 -5.15 -41.58 4.07
C LYS A 237 -4.24 -42.21 3.01
N TYR A 238 -3.20 -41.51 2.60
CA TYR A 238 -2.27 -41.94 1.54
C TYR A 238 -1.05 -42.68 2.09
N GLY A 239 -0.76 -42.57 3.38
CA GLY A 239 0.41 -43.19 3.98
C GLY A 239 0.43 -44.73 3.86
N LYS A 240 -0.74 -45.36 3.77
CA LYS A 240 -0.84 -46.82 3.56
C LYS A 240 -0.47 -47.18 2.11
N GLU A 241 -0.97 -46.42 1.14
CA GLU A 241 -0.73 -46.65 -0.29
C GLU A 241 0.74 -46.36 -0.65
N ILE A 242 1.31 -45.28 -0.17
CA ILE A 242 2.71 -44.91 -0.39
C ILE A 242 3.65 -46.03 0.12
N ARG A 243 3.38 -46.60 1.30
CA ARG A 243 4.17 -47.71 1.86
C ARG A 243 3.95 -49.01 1.12
N LEU A 244 2.71 -49.29 0.72
CA LEU A 244 2.35 -50.52 0.03
C LEU A 244 3.00 -50.59 -1.36
N TYR A 245 3.04 -49.49 -2.08
CA TYR A 245 3.59 -49.41 -3.44
C TYR A 245 5.06 -48.97 -3.47
N GLY A 246 5.67 -48.62 -2.34
CA GLY A 246 7.07 -48.24 -2.25
C GLY A 246 7.37 -46.92 -2.93
N GLU A 247 6.39 -45.99 -3.00
CA GLU A 247 6.46 -44.70 -3.71
C GLU A 247 7.32 -43.66 -2.97
N GLU A 248 7.92 -44.04 -1.85
CA GLU A 248 8.77 -43.12 -1.04
C GLU A 248 9.91 -42.51 -1.87
N LYS A 249 10.52 -43.27 -2.76
CA LYS A 249 11.62 -42.80 -3.61
C LYS A 249 11.16 -41.83 -4.67
N LEU A 250 9.99 -42.03 -5.23
CA LEU A 250 9.40 -41.21 -6.28
C LEU A 250 8.93 -39.85 -5.74
N LEU A 251 8.61 -39.78 -4.45
CA LEU A 251 8.19 -38.56 -3.77
C LEU A 251 9.36 -37.71 -3.25
N LEU A 252 10.57 -38.29 -3.15
CA LEU A 252 11.78 -37.66 -2.66
C LEU A 252 12.73 -37.16 -3.79
N GLU A 253 12.53 -37.62 -5.02
CA GLU A 253 13.19 -37.12 -6.24
C GLU A 253 12.45 -35.92 -6.83
#